data_360e462dc85f5eb40029b9b3f114174f
#
_entry.id   360e462dc85f5eb40029b9b3f114174f
#
_cell.length_a   1.000
_cell.length_b   1.000
_cell.length_c   1.000
_cell.angle_alpha   90.00
_cell.angle_beta   90.00
_cell.angle_gamma   90.00
#
_symmetry.space_group_name_H-M   'P 1'
#
loop_
_entity.id
_entity.type
_entity.pdbx_description
1 polymer ?
#
loop_
_entity_poly.entity_id
_entity_poly.type
_entity_poly.pdbx_seq_one_letter_code
_entity_poly.pdbx_strand_id
1 'polypeptide(L)'
;LDHPCNNTWGTLHLEQSVSMEVDSEREWRQLDLMTDRLARFRKGELGIGPVIADLEALLGELQSVDESWTERFVEAWGDLEIPYAVALDRRQPIPTIADDTVAEGVAELERLVAEARAALGQ
;
A
#
# COMPACT_ATOMS: atom_id res chain seq x y z
N LEU A 1 -4.70 37.52 -22.10
CA LEU A 1 -4.65 37.38 -22.05
C LEU A 1 -4.50 37.04 -21.88
N ASP A 2 -4.51 36.89 -21.99
CA ASP A 2 -4.41 36.49 -21.98
C ASP A 2 -4.23 35.91 -21.74
N HIS A 3 -4.28 35.73 -21.66
CA HIS A 3 -4.21 35.25 -21.58
C HIS A 3 -4.09 34.60 -21.26
N PRO A 4 -4.04 34.75 -21.21
CA PRO A 4 -4.01 34.11 -20.93
C PRO A 4 -3.88 33.42 -20.63
N CYS A 5 -3.85 33.46 -20.71
CA CYS A 5 -3.70 32.91 -20.61
C CYS A 5 -3.59 32.19 -20.47
N ASN A 6 -3.69 32.24 -20.58
CA ASN A 6 -3.53 31.68 -20.66
C ASN A 6 -3.25 31.02 -20.53
N ASN A 7 -3.19 31.12 -20.52
CA ASN A 7 -2.83 30.50 -20.56
C ASN A 7 -2.46 29.97 -20.23
N THR A 8 -2.23 30.26 -20.25
CA THR A 8 -2.00 29.82 -20.03
C THR A 8 -1.93 29.12 -19.70
N TRP A 9 -2.08 29.02 -19.98
CA TRP A 9 -2.25 28.32 -19.64
C TRP A 9 -2.25 27.28 -19.96
N GLY A 10 -2.55 27.07 -20.72
CA GLY A 10 -2.85 25.84 -21.38
C GLY A 10 -1.69 24.95 -21.55
N THR A 11 -0.66 25.49 -21.84
CA THR A 11 0.62 24.82 -21.92
C THR A 11 0.88 23.94 -20.73
N LEU A 12 0.43 24.37 -19.62
CA LEU A 12 0.61 23.60 -18.41
C LEU A 12 -0.01 22.23 -18.48
N HIS A 13 -1.06 22.11 -19.26
CA HIS A 13 -1.72 20.83 -19.34
C HIS A 13 -0.82 19.76 -19.88
N LEU A 14 -0.04 20.09 -20.86
CA LEU A 14 0.84 19.12 -21.45
C LEU A 14 1.85 18.63 -20.43
N GLU A 15 2.41 19.55 -19.69
CA GLU A 15 3.37 19.19 -18.67
C GLU A 15 2.72 18.37 -17.58
N GLN A 16 1.52 18.72 -17.23
CA GLN A 16 0.81 17.98 -16.21
C GLN A 16 0.53 16.55 -16.63
N SER A 17 0.23 16.36 -17.90
CA SER A 17 0.04 15.01 -18.39
C SER A 17 1.26 14.15 -18.15
N VAL A 18 2.42 14.70 -18.48
CA VAL A 18 3.66 13.96 -18.27
C VAL A 18 3.89 13.69 -16.79
N SER A 19 3.65 14.69 -15.96
CA SER A 19 3.91 14.53 -14.54
C SER A 19 2.92 13.59 -13.88
N MET A 20 1.77 13.34 -14.53
CA MET A 20 0.79 12.43 -13.98
C MET A 20 1.01 10.99 -14.40
N GLU A 21 1.97 10.77 -15.29
CA GLU A 21 2.31 9.42 -15.63
C GLU A 21 2.90 8.72 -14.42
N VAL A 22 2.46 7.48 -14.22
CA VAL A 22 2.98 6.67 -13.14
C VAL A 22 4.42 6.32 -13.44
N ASP A 23 5.29 6.53 -12.47
CA ASP A 23 6.67 6.08 -12.57
C ASP A 23 6.67 4.59 -12.23
N SER A 24 6.64 3.74 -13.26
CA SER A 24 6.54 2.30 -13.08
C SER A 24 7.66 1.74 -12.22
N GLU A 25 8.87 2.25 -12.40
CA GLU A 25 10.00 1.77 -11.62
C GLU A 25 9.82 2.06 -10.14
N ARG A 26 9.34 3.27 -9.84
CA ARG A 26 9.07 3.63 -8.46
C ARG A 26 7.95 2.78 -7.86
N GLU A 27 6.88 2.56 -8.65
CA GLU A 27 5.76 1.73 -8.19
C GLU A 27 6.21 0.30 -7.92
N TRP A 28 7.01 -0.28 -8.84
CA TRP A 28 7.55 -1.61 -8.63
C TRP A 28 8.34 -1.68 -7.32
N ARG A 29 9.14 -0.66 -7.06
CA ARG A 29 9.96 -0.62 -5.87
C ARG A 29 9.09 -0.62 -4.61
N GLN A 30 8.02 0.18 -4.62
CA GLN A 30 7.12 0.24 -3.48
C GLN A 30 6.40 -1.09 -3.26
N LEU A 31 5.92 -1.70 -4.33
CA LEU A 31 5.24 -2.98 -4.23
C LEU A 31 6.19 -4.09 -3.80
N ASP A 32 7.43 -4.06 -4.25
CA ASP A 32 8.44 -5.02 -3.80
C ASP A 32 8.72 -4.87 -2.30
N LEU A 33 8.76 -3.64 -1.81
CA LEU A 33 8.94 -3.43 -0.38
C LEU A 33 7.77 -3.98 0.41
N MET A 34 6.55 -3.82 -0.08
CA MET A 34 5.39 -4.42 0.57
C MET A 34 5.52 -5.94 0.63
N THR A 35 5.91 -6.55 -0.49
CA THR A 35 6.11 -7.99 -0.55
C THR A 35 7.15 -8.44 0.47
N ASP A 36 8.25 -7.70 0.55
CA ASP A 36 9.33 -8.01 1.49
C ASP A 36 8.86 -7.92 2.93
N ARG A 37 8.13 -6.88 3.28
CA ARG A 37 7.64 -6.71 4.65
C ARG A 37 6.69 -7.82 5.05
N LEU A 38 5.79 -8.21 4.16
CA LEU A 38 4.86 -9.30 4.44
C LEU A 38 5.60 -10.61 4.59
N ALA A 39 6.59 -10.88 3.75
CA ALA A 39 7.39 -12.10 3.84
C ALA A 39 8.16 -12.16 5.16
N ARG A 40 8.73 -11.05 5.58
CA ARG A 40 9.46 -10.99 6.86
C ARG A 40 8.54 -11.22 8.04
N PHE A 41 7.33 -10.68 7.97
CA PHE A 41 6.36 -10.91 9.03
C PHE A 41 6.01 -12.39 9.12
N ARG A 42 5.81 -13.05 7.99
CA ARG A 42 5.51 -14.50 7.98
C ARG A 42 6.62 -15.31 8.61
N LYS A 43 7.87 -14.88 8.43
CA LYS A 43 9.03 -15.58 8.96
C LYS A 43 9.33 -15.24 10.40
N GLY A 44 8.60 -14.30 10.97
CA GLY A 44 8.87 -13.85 12.34
C GLY A 44 10.04 -12.90 12.45
N GLU A 45 10.54 -12.37 11.32
CA GLU A 45 11.66 -11.44 11.32
C GLU A 45 11.23 -10.00 11.55
N LEU A 46 9.94 -9.73 11.37
CA LEU A 46 9.38 -8.39 11.53
C LEU A 46 8.09 -8.51 12.33
N GLY A 47 7.95 -7.70 13.37
CA GLY A 47 6.75 -7.74 14.20
C GLY A 47 5.56 -7.11 13.51
N ILE A 48 4.37 -7.34 14.07
CA ILE A 48 3.13 -6.86 13.47
C ILE A 48 3.05 -5.33 13.51
N GLY A 49 3.49 -4.70 14.59
CA GLY A 49 3.47 -3.23 14.66
C GLY A 49 4.26 -2.57 13.54
N PRO A 50 5.54 -2.93 13.38
CA PRO A 50 6.34 -2.40 12.27
C PRO A 50 5.75 -2.70 10.91
N VAL A 51 5.20 -3.91 10.66
CA VAL A 51 4.66 -4.21 9.35
C VAL A 51 3.41 -3.37 9.07
N ILE A 52 2.57 -3.14 10.08
CA ILE A 52 1.40 -2.28 9.93
C ILE A 52 1.83 -0.88 9.51
N ALA A 53 2.80 -0.31 10.20
CA ALA A 53 3.28 1.05 9.91
C ALA A 53 3.93 1.14 8.55
N ASP A 54 4.73 0.14 8.18
CA ASP A 54 5.41 0.12 6.90
C ASP A 54 4.42 0.03 5.75
N LEU A 55 3.41 -0.83 5.87
CA LEU A 55 2.40 -0.98 4.82
C LEU A 55 1.61 0.29 4.64
N GLU A 56 1.26 0.97 5.73
CA GLU A 56 0.53 2.22 5.62
C GLU A 56 1.35 3.29 4.90
N ALA A 57 2.62 3.40 5.26
CA ALA A 57 3.50 4.37 4.62
C ALA A 57 3.67 4.07 3.13
N LEU A 58 3.86 2.79 2.79
CA LEU A 58 4.05 2.40 1.40
C LEU A 58 2.78 2.61 0.59
N LEU A 59 1.62 2.35 1.19
CA LEU A 59 0.34 2.60 0.52
C LEU A 59 0.22 4.06 0.11
N GLY A 60 0.62 4.97 1.00
CA GLY A 60 0.55 6.39 0.71
C GLY A 60 1.42 6.83 -0.45
N GLU A 61 2.42 6.02 -0.80
CA GLU A 61 3.33 6.34 -1.90
C GLU A 61 2.86 5.79 -3.25
N LEU A 62 1.87 4.90 -3.26
CA LEU A 62 1.42 4.28 -4.51
C LEU A 62 0.55 5.23 -5.30
N GLN A 63 0.72 5.22 -6.62
CA GLN A 63 -0.05 6.05 -7.54
C GLN A 63 -0.72 5.22 -8.64
N SER A 64 -0.36 3.96 -8.76
CA SER A 64 -0.83 3.11 -9.86
C SER A 64 -2.12 2.37 -9.54
N VAL A 65 -2.59 2.47 -8.30
CA VAL A 65 -3.73 1.69 -7.84
C VAL A 65 -4.97 2.58 -7.79
N ASP A 66 -6.13 1.98 -8.02
CA ASP A 66 -7.37 2.74 -8.00
C ASP A 66 -8.02 2.67 -6.61
N GLU A 67 -9.14 3.37 -6.48
CA GLU A 67 -9.82 3.49 -5.20
C GLU A 67 -10.33 2.13 -4.72
N SER A 68 -10.84 1.31 -5.63
CA SER A 68 -11.35 0.00 -5.27
C SER A 68 -10.24 -0.89 -4.69
N TRP A 69 -9.08 -0.88 -5.31
CA TRP A 69 -7.93 -1.64 -4.81
C TRP A 69 -7.53 -1.12 -3.43
N THR A 70 -7.48 0.21 -3.29
CA THR A 70 -7.08 0.83 -2.03
C THR A 70 -8.04 0.45 -0.90
N GLU A 71 -9.34 0.45 -1.19
CA GLU A 71 -10.34 0.06 -0.18
C GLU A 71 -10.15 -1.38 0.28
N ARG A 72 -9.90 -2.28 -0.67
CA ARG A 72 -9.64 -3.68 -0.33
C ARG A 72 -8.36 -3.82 0.49
N PHE A 73 -7.35 -3.03 0.14
CA PHE A 73 -6.08 -3.05 0.88
C PHE A 73 -6.31 -2.60 2.32
N VAL A 74 -7.00 -1.48 2.52
CA VAL A 74 -7.25 -0.95 3.85
C VAL A 74 -8.05 -1.94 4.69
N GLU A 75 -9.01 -2.62 4.08
CA GLU A 75 -9.81 -3.61 4.78
C GLU A 75 -8.93 -4.77 5.27
N ALA A 76 -8.08 -5.28 4.39
CA ALA A 76 -7.17 -6.38 4.77
C ALA A 76 -6.13 -5.92 5.79
N TRP A 77 -5.64 -4.70 5.63
CA TRP A 77 -4.71 -4.09 6.58
C TRP A 77 -5.34 -4.00 7.97
N GLY A 78 -6.64 -3.71 8.02
CA GLY A 78 -7.37 -3.66 9.28
C GLY A 78 -7.39 -5.00 10.00
N ASP A 79 -7.30 -6.10 9.28
CA ASP A 79 -7.22 -7.43 9.90
C ASP A 79 -5.94 -7.62 10.71
N LEU A 80 -4.93 -6.80 10.46
CA LEU A 80 -3.71 -6.78 11.26
C LEU A 80 -3.80 -5.72 12.35
N GLU A 81 -4.28 -4.54 11.98
CA GLU A 81 -4.27 -3.38 12.86
C GLU A 81 -5.23 -3.54 14.05
N ILE A 82 -6.42 -4.06 13.80
CA ILE A 82 -7.42 -4.19 14.86
C ILE A 82 -6.99 -5.18 15.94
N PRO A 83 -6.56 -6.41 15.61
CA PRO A 83 -6.06 -7.33 16.65
C PRO A 83 -4.86 -6.77 17.40
N TYR A 84 -4.00 -6.04 16.69
CA TYR A 84 -2.84 -5.43 17.33
C TYR A 84 -3.27 -4.37 18.34
N ALA A 85 -4.19 -3.48 17.95
CA ALA A 85 -4.67 -2.42 18.83
C ALA A 85 -5.37 -3.00 20.04
N VAL A 86 -6.18 -4.05 19.83
CA VAL A 86 -6.89 -4.71 20.93
C VAL A 86 -5.89 -5.34 21.91
N ALA A 87 -4.86 -5.98 21.38
CA ALA A 87 -3.84 -6.60 22.22
C ALA A 87 -3.12 -5.56 23.08
N LEU A 88 -2.77 -4.43 22.47
CA LEU A 88 -2.13 -3.35 23.21
C LEU A 88 -3.04 -2.80 24.29
N ASP A 89 -4.30 -2.57 23.96
CA ASP A 89 -5.26 -2.00 24.91
C ASP A 89 -5.49 -2.92 26.09
N ARG A 90 -5.58 -4.22 25.83
CA ARG A 90 -5.89 -5.21 26.85
C ARG A 90 -4.64 -5.86 27.45
N ARG A 91 -3.47 -5.40 27.05
CA ARG A 91 -2.20 -5.94 27.53
C ARG A 91 -2.10 -7.45 27.30
N GLN A 92 -2.56 -7.88 26.14
CA GLN A 92 -2.51 -9.28 25.73
C GLN A 92 -1.29 -9.51 24.85
N PRO A 93 -0.90 -10.78 24.66
CA PRO A 93 0.21 -11.07 23.77
C PRO A 93 0.00 -10.48 22.38
N ILE A 94 1.05 -9.95 21.80
CA ILE A 94 0.99 -9.32 20.47
C ILE A 94 0.72 -10.39 19.42
N PRO A 95 -0.26 -10.17 18.51
CA PRO A 95 -0.58 -11.18 17.50
C PRO A 95 0.58 -11.43 16.55
N THR A 96 0.63 -12.66 16.03
CA THR A 96 1.61 -13.07 15.05
C THR A 96 0.86 -13.67 13.87
N ILE A 97 1.62 -14.20 12.90
CA ILE A 97 1.02 -14.89 11.75
C ILE A 97 0.21 -16.11 12.17
N ALA A 98 0.40 -16.60 13.39
CA ALA A 98 -0.38 -17.72 13.90
C ALA A 98 -1.83 -17.36 14.21
N ASP A 99 -2.15 -16.07 14.35
CA ASP A 99 -3.51 -15.59 14.54
C ASP A 99 -4.26 -15.71 13.22
N ASP A 100 -5.44 -16.37 13.24
CA ASP A 100 -6.19 -16.66 12.01
C ASP A 100 -6.61 -15.39 11.28
N THR A 101 -7.09 -14.39 11.99
CA THR A 101 -7.51 -13.13 11.38
C THR A 101 -6.32 -12.43 10.73
N VAL A 102 -5.20 -12.40 11.44
CA VAL A 102 -3.97 -11.80 10.91
C VAL A 102 -3.50 -12.56 9.68
N ALA A 103 -3.52 -13.89 9.75
CA ALA A 103 -3.08 -14.71 8.60
C ALA A 103 -3.95 -14.46 7.37
N GLU A 104 -5.26 -14.31 7.56
CA GLU A 104 -6.16 -14.02 6.45
C GLU A 104 -5.86 -12.65 5.86
N GLY A 105 -5.62 -11.66 6.70
CA GLY A 105 -5.28 -10.32 6.24
C GLY A 105 -3.98 -10.32 5.44
N VAL A 106 -2.97 -11.02 5.94
CA VAL A 106 -1.69 -11.11 5.25
C VAL A 106 -1.86 -11.76 3.88
N ALA A 107 -2.63 -12.86 3.81
CA ALA A 107 -2.85 -13.54 2.54
C ALA A 107 -3.56 -12.63 1.54
N GLU A 108 -4.53 -11.86 1.99
CA GLU A 108 -5.24 -10.94 1.11
C GLU A 108 -4.32 -9.80 0.66
N LEU A 109 -3.52 -9.26 1.57
CA LEU A 109 -2.56 -8.22 1.22
C LEU A 109 -1.56 -8.72 0.17
N GLU A 110 -1.08 -9.95 0.36
CA GLU A 110 -0.16 -10.54 -0.62
C GLU A 110 -0.80 -10.66 -1.99
N ARG A 111 -2.07 -11.07 -2.02
CA ARG A 111 -2.80 -11.20 -3.28
C ARG A 111 -2.99 -9.84 -3.94
N LEU A 112 -3.36 -8.82 -3.17
CA LEU A 112 -3.56 -7.48 -3.70
C LEU A 112 -2.26 -6.88 -4.24
N VAL A 113 -1.15 -7.10 -3.55
CA VAL A 113 0.14 -6.61 -4.03
C VAL A 113 0.52 -7.33 -5.32
N ALA A 114 0.29 -8.64 -5.39
CA ALA A 114 0.57 -9.40 -6.62
C ALA A 114 -0.29 -8.91 -7.78
N GLU A 115 -1.56 -8.60 -7.51
CA GLU A 115 -2.48 -8.06 -8.52
C GLU A 115 -1.97 -6.73 -9.06
N ALA A 116 -1.53 -5.84 -8.16
CA ALA A 116 -1.01 -4.54 -8.58
C ALA A 116 0.28 -4.68 -9.38
N ARG A 117 1.15 -5.61 -8.99
CA ARG A 117 2.40 -5.85 -9.73
C ARG A 117 2.10 -6.38 -11.12
N ALA A 118 1.15 -7.29 -11.22
CA ALA A 118 0.78 -7.84 -12.53
C ALA A 118 0.23 -6.76 -13.45
N ALA A 119 -0.56 -5.84 -12.90
CA ALA A 119 -1.11 -4.74 -13.69
C ALA A 119 -0.01 -3.82 -14.20
N LEU A 120 1.03 -3.58 -13.39
CA LEU A 120 2.16 -2.76 -13.83
C LEU A 120 2.96 -3.44 -14.93
N GLY A 121 3.04 -4.76 -14.89
CA GLY A 121 3.81 -5.50 -15.88
C GLY A 121 3.18 -5.52 -17.25
N GLN A 122 1.98 -5.04 -17.35
CA GLN A 122 1.29 -4.93 -18.65
C GLN A 122 1.49 -3.53 -19.22
#